data_e3a95aa5dce9d6d949d827fd920ef7b7
#
_entry.id   e3a95aa5dce9d6d949d827fd920ef7b7
#
_cell.length_a   1.000
_cell.length_b   1.000
_cell.length_c   1.000
_cell.angle_alpha   90.00
_cell.angle_beta   90.00
_cell.angle_gamma   90.00
#
_symmetry.space_group_name_H-M   'P 1'
#
loop_
_entity.id
_entity.type
_entity.pdbx_description
1 polymer ?
#
loop_
_entity_poly.entity_id
_entity_poly.type
_entity_poly.pdbx_seq_one_letter_code
_entity_poly.pdbx_strand_id
1 'polypeptide(L)'
;MKTTIIGLLLLATASVNAQEKAQTYQLADAPRYSEETGYGYDLVATPEKGSKAPFFFSVRVPDGNYQVTVRLGSKKQAGVTTVRGESRRLFIDNLATKKGQFVDETFIINKRNPRISEKESVRIKPREKAKLNWDDKLTLEFNGDAPQLTELIIERVENVPTIFLCGNSTVVDQDLSLIHISEPT
;
A
#
# COMPACT_ATOMS: atom_id res chain seq x y z
N MET A 1 -37.50 56.53 18.29
CA MET A 1 -36.21 55.92 17.91
C MET A 1 -36.29 54.44 18.23
N LYS A 2 -36.36 53.57 17.24
CA LYS A 2 -36.37 52.12 17.41
C LYS A 2 -34.97 51.59 17.04
N THR A 3 -34.24 51.09 18.03
CA THR A 3 -32.91 50.54 17.85
C THR A 3 -33.03 49.03 17.48
N THR A 4 -32.67 48.69 16.27
CA THR A 4 -32.64 47.29 15.79
C THR A 4 -31.28 46.71 16.11
N ILE A 5 -31.21 45.70 16.97
CA ILE A 5 -29.99 44.93 17.25
C ILE A 5 -29.94 43.81 16.26
N ILE A 6 -28.94 43.83 15.34
CA ILE A 6 -28.63 42.75 14.43
C ILE A 6 -27.67 41.81 15.15
N GLY A 7 -28.18 40.65 15.56
CA GLY A 7 -27.38 39.59 16.12
C GLY A 7 -26.60 38.86 15.02
N LEU A 8 -25.27 38.94 15.05
CA LEU A 8 -24.37 38.20 14.16
C LEU A 8 -24.24 36.76 14.68
N LEU A 9 -24.87 35.81 13.98
CA LEU A 9 -24.76 34.39 14.29
C LEU A 9 -23.47 33.86 13.68
N LEU A 10 -22.42 33.66 14.50
CA LEU A 10 -21.20 32.93 14.05
C LEU A 10 -21.51 31.43 13.99
N LEU A 11 -21.67 30.90 12.79
CA LEU A 11 -21.63 29.45 12.57
C LEU A 11 -20.15 28.97 12.64
N ALA A 12 -19.78 28.38 13.76
CA ALA A 12 -18.54 27.62 13.87
C ALA A 12 -18.74 26.30 13.15
N THR A 13 -18.20 26.17 11.94
CA THR A 13 -18.08 24.88 11.23
C THR A 13 -16.98 24.09 11.91
N ALA A 14 -17.33 23.20 12.83
CA ALA A 14 -16.42 22.18 13.32
C ALA A 14 -16.13 21.20 12.17
N SER A 15 -14.94 21.27 11.60
CA SER A 15 -14.42 20.25 10.70
C SER A 15 -14.17 18.99 11.53
N VAL A 16 -15.12 18.07 11.51
CA VAL A 16 -14.90 16.72 12.05
C VAL A 16 -13.97 16.04 11.08
N ASN A 17 -12.68 16.02 11.42
CA ASN A 17 -11.73 15.08 10.81
C ASN A 17 -12.15 13.68 11.25
N ALA A 18 -13.01 13.03 10.48
CA ALA A 18 -13.26 11.60 10.61
C ALA A 18 -11.96 10.89 10.19
N GLN A 19 -11.18 10.45 11.17
CA GLN A 19 -10.05 9.55 10.92
C GLN A 19 -10.64 8.32 10.24
N GLU A 20 -10.22 8.05 9.00
CA GLU A 20 -10.67 6.87 8.27
C GLU A 20 -10.33 5.64 9.11
N LYS A 21 -11.37 4.87 9.45
CA LYS A 21 -11.24 3.68 10.29
C LYS A 21 -10.34 2.66 9.61
N ALA A 22 -9.46 2.01 10.39
CA ALA A 22 -8.63 0.90 9.90
C ALA A 22 -9.48 -0.14 9.16
N GLN A 23 -9.03 -0.53 7.97
CA GLN A 23 -9.67 -1.53 7.13
C GLN A 23 -8.93 -2.84 7.27
N THR A 24 -9.65 -3.92 7.57
CA THR A 24 -9.09 -5.27 7.77
C THR A 24 -9.59 -6.21 6.68
N TYR A 25 -8.66 -6.92 6.06
CA TYR A 25 -8.91 -7.89 4.99
C TYR A 25 -8.43 -9.27 5.41
N GLN A 26 -9.34 -10.24 5.40
CA GLN A 26 -9.03 -11.66 5.59
C GLN A 26 -8.74 -12.30 4.23
N LEU A 27 -7.54 -12.83 4.05
CA LEU A 27 -7.09 -13.28 2.72
C LEU A 27 -7.75 -14.57 2.27
N ALA A 28 -8.25 -15.38 3.20
CA ALA A 28 -8.90 -16.65 2.87
C ALA A 28 -10.15 -16.48 2.00
N ASP A 29 -10.86 -15.38 2.22
CA ASP A 29 -12.16 -15.09 1.56
C ASP A 29 -12.04 -13.87 0.62
N ALA A 30 -10.84 -13.39 0.36
CA ALA A 30 -10.63 -12.20 -0.45
C ALA A 30 -10.94 -12.50 -1.93
N PRO A 31 -11.68 -11.62 -2.61
CA PRO A 31 -11.99 -11.76 -4.02
C PRO A 31 -10.77 -11.42 -4.89
N ARG A 32 -10.94 -11.55 -6.20
CA ARG A 32 -10.08 -10.84 -7.15
C ARG A 32 -10.44 -9.35 -7.13
N TYR A 33 -9.42 -8.53 -7.29
CA TYR A 33 -9.61 -7.08 -7.39
C TYR A 33 -10.55 -6.75 -8.56
N SER A 34 -11.49 -5.87 -8.30
CA SER A 34 -12.32 -5.21 -9.31
C SER A 34 -12.59 -3.77 -8.89
N GLU A 35 -12.99 -2.94 -9.86
CA GLU A 35 -13.40 -1.56 -9.58
C GLU A 35 -14.61 -1.48 -8.64
N GLU A 36 -15.45 -2.49 -8.63
CA GLU A 36 -16.64 -2.59 -7.78
C GLU A 36 -16.25 -2.93 -6.34
N THR A 37 -15.41 -3.96 -6.13
CA THR A 37 -14.97 -4.38 -4.79
C THR A 37 -13.97 -3.39 -4.19
N GLY A 38 -13.13 -2.77 -5.01
CA GLY A 38 -12.07 -1.86 -4.58
C GLY A 38 -10.91 -2.54 -3.84
N TYR A 39 -10.90 -3.87 -3.72
CA TYR A 39 -9.80 -4.63 -3.09
C TYR A 39 -9.79 -6.08 -3.58
N GLY A 40 -8.64 -6.74 -3.41
CA GLY A 40 -8.52 -8.16 -3.68
C GLY A 40 -7.18 -8.56 -4.30
N TYR A 41 -7.09 -9.85 -4.67
CA TYR A 41 -5.95 -10.38 -5.42
C TYR A 41 -5.90 -9.76 -6.81
N ASP A 42 -4.75 -9.22 -7.19
CA ASP A 42 -4.55 -8.45 -8.41
C ASP A 42 -3.42 -9.05 -9.27
N LEU A 43 -3.33 -8.67 -10.55
CA LEU A 43 -2.32 -8.97 -11.56
C LEU A 43 -2.16 -10.45 -11.92
N VAL A 44 -2.07 -11.34 -10.95
CA VAL A 44 -1.98 -12.79 -11.12
C VAL A 44 -3.10 -13.50 -10.38
N ALA A 45 -3.30 -14.78 -10.66
CA ALA A 45 -4.29 -15.59 -9.93
C ALA A 45 -3.97 -15.63 -8.42
N THR A 46 -4.97 -16.00 -7.61
CA THR A 46 -4.76 -16.31 -6.20
C THR A 46 -3.64 -17.34 -6.03
N PRO A 47 -2.77 -17.19 -5.00
CA PRO A 47 -1.64 -18.07 -4.84
C PRO A 47 -2.08 -19.52 -4.64
N GLU A 48 -1.48 -20.41 -5.40
CA GLU A 48 -1.63 -21.85 -5.17
C GLU A 48 -0.82 -22.27 -3.95
N LYS A 49 -1.30 -23.32 -3.26
CA LYS A 49 -0.61 -23.85 -2.08
C LYS A 49 0.81 -24.28 -2.43
N GLY A 50 1.79 -23.73 -1.71
CA GLY A 50 3.22 -24.03 -1.92
C GLY A 50 3.83 -23.40 -3.16
N SER A 51 3.11 -22.52 -3.84
CA SER A 51 3.65 -21.78 -4.99
C SER A 51 4.81 -20.87 -4.56
N LYS A 52 5.84 -20.81 -5.39
CA LYS A 52 6.91 -19.81 -5.30
C LYS A 52 6.61 -18.57 -6.13
N ALA A 53 5.53 -18.59 -6.89
CA ALA A 53 5.12 -17.44 -7.69
C ALA A 53 4.67 -16.29 -6.76
N PRO A 54 5.06 -15.07 -7.05
CA PRO A 54 4.56 -13.92 -6.31
C PRO A 54 3.06 -13.76 -6.52
N PHE A 55 2.39 -13.25 -5.49
CA PHE A 55 1.03 -12.78 -5.63
C PHE A 55 0.92 -11.32 -5.18
N PHE A 56 -0.11 -10.65 -5.65
CA PHE A 56 -0.34 -9.24 -5.40
C PHE A 56 -1.71 -9.03 -4.75
N PHE A 57 -1.76 -8.08 -3.85
CA PHE A 57 -3.00 -7.66 -3.23
C PHE A 57 -3.11 -6.14 -3.33
N SER A 58 -4.21 -5.67 -3.90
CA SER A 58 -4.45 -4.25 -4.14
C SER A 58 -5.66 -3.76 -3.36
N VAL A 59 -5.59 -2.54 -2.89
CA VAL A 59 -6.71 -1.84 -2.23
C VAL A 59 -6.80 -0.44 -2.81
N ARG A 60 -7.99 -0.04 -3.26
CA ARG A 60 -8.25 1.34 -3.68
C ARG A 60 -8.29 2.23 -2.45
N VAL A 61 -7.40 3.20 -2.41
CA VAL A 61 -7.33 4.19 -1.34
C VAL A 61 -6.96 5.56 -1.89
N PRO A 62 -7.38 6.65 -1.25
CA PRO A 62 -6.93 8.00 -1.59
C PRO A 62 -5.41 8.15 -1.50
N ASP A 63 -4.86 9.23 -2.03
CA ASP A 63 -3.45 9.57 -1.83
C ASP A 63 -3.19 9.86 -0.35
N GLY A 64 -2.07 9.37 0.17
CA GLY A 64 -1.72 9.56 1.57
C GLY A 64 -0.68 8.57 2.10
N ASN A 65 -0.45 8.66 3.39
CA ASN A 65 0.38 7.70 4.12
C ASN A 65 -0.51 6.68 4.81
N TYR A 66 -0.10 5.42 4.75
CA TYR A 66 -0.84 4.30 5.32
C TYR A 66 0.08 3.47 6.21
N GLN A 67 -0.37 3.21 7.43
CA GLN A 67 0.18 2.15 8.24
C GLN A 67 -0.43 0.84 7.76
N VAL A 68 0.44 -0.08 7.37
CA VAL A 68 0.07 -1.41 6.89
C VAL A 68 0.56 -2.43 7.90
N THR A 69 -0.33 -3.24 8.41
CA THR A 69 0.02 -4.41 9.23
C THR A 69 -0.31 -5.68 8.45
N VAL A 70 0.68 -6.54 8.28
CA VAL A 70 0.55 -7.84 7.62
C VAL A 70 0.74 -8.96 8.63
N ARG A 71 -0.19 -9.90 8.65
CA ARG A 71 -0.06 -11.13 9.42
C ARG A 71 0.42 -12.25 8.53
N LEU A 72 1.70 -12.58 8.66
CA LEU A 72 2.38 -13.60 7.86
C LEU A 72 2.37 -14.94 8.57
N GLY A 73 2.19 -16.02 7.82
CA GLY A 73 2.19 -17.38 8.36
C GLY A 73 0.98 -18.21 7.90
N SER A 74 1.05 -19.52 8.20
CA SER A 74 0.00 -20.47 7.83
C SER A 74 -0.12 -21.60 8.82
N LYS A 75 -1.35 -22.02 9.11
CA LYS A 75 -1.61 -23.26 9.88
C LYS A 75 -1.17 -24.52 9.15
N LYS A 76 -1.02 -24.46 7.82
CA LYS A 76 -0.85 -25.65 6.97
C LYS A 76 0.58 -25.97 6.63
N GLN A 77 1.45 -24.96 6.50
CA GLN A 77 2.83 -25.13 6.04
C GLN A 77 3.76 -24.02 6.56
N ALA A 78 5.06 -24.26 6.52
CA ALA A 78 6.09 -23.24 6.68
C ALA A 78 6.21 -22.43 5.39
N GLY A 79 6.83 -21.24 5.45
CA GLY A 79 7.10 -20.40 4.29
C GLY A 79 8.11 -19.31 4.60
N VAL A 80 8.61 -18.68 3.54
CA VAL A 80 9.43 -17.48 3.60
C VAL A 80 8.71 -16.40 2.79
N THR A 81 8.49 -15.24 3.39
CA THR A 81 7.75 -14.16 2.75
C THR A 81 8.57 -12.88 2.72
N THR A 82 8.74 -12.34 1.53
CA THR A 82 9.25 -10.98 1.27
C THR A 82 8.08 -10.11 0.86
N VAL A 83 7.96 -8.93 1.47
CA VAL A 83 6.88 -7.98 1.16
C VAL A 83 7.46 -6.73 0.53
N ARG A 84 6.95 -6.41 -0.65
CA ARG A 84 7.20 -5.15 -1.35
C ARG A 84 5.91 -4.39 -1.54
N GLY A 85 6.01 -3.08 -1.67
CA GLY A 85 4.84 -2.25 -1.91
C GLY A 85 5.05 -1.31 -3.08
N GLU A 86 3.97 -1.00 -3.77
CA GLU A 86 3.97 -0.15 -4.94
C GLU A 86 4.94 -0.72 -6.00
N SER A 87 5.84 0.09 -6.54
CA SER A 87 6.87 -0.42 -7.45
C SER A 87 8.15 -0.73 -6.66
N ARG A 88 8.29 -1.98 -6.17
CA ARG A 88 9.53 -2.57 -5.64
C ARG A 88 10.07 -2.04 -4.30
N ARG A 89 9.35 -1.19 -3.58
CA ARG A 89 9.81 -0.75 -2.26
C ARG A 89 9.79 -1.93 -1.29
N LEU A 90 10.95 -2.34 -0.81
CA LEU A 90 11.12 -3.45 0.14
C LEU A 90 10.73 -3.01 1.55
N PHE A 91 9.84 -3.75 2.19
CA PHE A 91 9.39 -3.51 3.57
C PHE A 91 9.77 -4.67 4.51
N ILE A 92 9.65 -5.90 4.03
CA ILE A 92 10.00 -7.10 4.79
C ILE A 92 10.85 -7.98 3.88
N ASP A 93 12.00 -8.39 4.37
CA ASP A 93 12.91 -9.25 3.62
C ASP A 93 12.99 -10.65 4.24
N ASN A 94 12.70 -11.68 3.42
CA ASN A 94 12.90 -13.09 3.72
C ASN A 94 12.43 -13.54 5.12
N LEU A 95 11.26 -13.06 5.60
CA LEU A 95 10.71 -13.46 6.89
C LEU A 95 10.25 -14.92 6.86
N ALA A 96 10.92 -15.76 7.63
CA ALA A 96 10.60 -17.19 7.72
C ALA A 96 9.56 -17.45 8.81
N THR A 97 8.54 -18.24 8.49
CA THR A 97 7.53 -18.73 9.43
C THR A 97 7.45 -20.25 9.42
N LYS A 98 7.35 -20.86 10.60
CA LYS A 98 7.11 -22.30 10.75
C LYS A 98 5.61 -22.60 10.55
N LYS A 99 5.28 -23.85 10.24
CA LYS A 99 3.88 -24.30 10.26
C LYS A 99 3.22 -23.97 11.60
N GLY A 100 2.08 -23.27 11.55
CA GLY A 100 1.32 -22.85 12.73
C GLY A 100 1.86 -21.59 13.43
N GLN A 101 2.98 -21.05 12.98
CA GLN A 101 3.51 -19.76 13.45
C GLN A 101 2.92 -18.61 12.65
N PHE A 102 2.57 -17.54 13.35
CA PHE A 102 2.13 -16.27 12.75
C PHE A 102 3.01 -15.15 13.31
N VAL A 103 3.34 -14.20 12.43
CA VAL A 103 4.12 -13.00 12.77
C VAL A 103 3.37 -11.79 12.21
N ASP A 104 3.18 -10.79 13.03
CA ASP A 104 2.59 -9.52 12.65
C ASP A 104 3.72 -8.51 12.45
N GLU A 105 3.79 -7.93 11.26
CA GLU A 105 4.75 -6.88 10.89
C GLU A 105 4.01 -5.63 10.45
N THR A 106 4.55 -4.47 10.84
CA THR A 106 3.92 -3.18 10.55
C THR A 106 4.93 -2.24 9.92
N PHE A 107 4.51 -1.56 8.85
CA PHE A 107 5.31 -0.55 8.17
C PHE A 107 4.43 0.59 7.66
N ILE A 108 5.07 1.69 7.26
CA ILE A 108 4.37 2.84 6.67
C ILE A 108 4.71 2.94 5.19
N ILE A 109 3.67 3.09 4.38
CA ILE A 109 3.80 3.25 2.94
C ILE A 109 3.08 4.52 2.47
N ASN A 110 3.72 5.27 1.57
CA ASN A 110 3.09 6.39 0.89
C ASN A 110 2.54 5.93 -0.45
N LYS A 111 1.24 6.13 -0.66
CA LYS A 111 0.54 5.91 -1.92
C LYS A 111 0.21 7.27 -2.55
N ARG A 112 0.43 7.40 -3.84
CA ARG A 112 0.11 8.60 -4.62
C ARG A 112 -0.17 8.28 -6.08
N ASN A 113 -1.04 9.07 -6.66
CA ASN A 113 -1.28 9.11 -8.10
C ASN A 113 -0.42 10.24 -8.75
N PRO A 114 -0.40 10.36 -10.08
CA PRO A 114 0.39 11.38 -10.75
C PRO A 114 -0.19 12.80 -10.65
N ARG A 115 -1.35 13.01 -10.06
CA ARG A 115 -1.99 14.31 -9.96
C ARG A 115 -1.25 15.21 -8.98
N ILE A 116 -0.90 16.41 -9.39
CA ILE A 116 -0.29 17.45 -8.55
C ILE A 116 -1.37 18.41 -8.07
N SER A 117 -2.28 18.80 -8.98
CA SER A 117 -3.40 19.68 -8.71
C SER A 117 -4.57 19.31 -9.63
N GLU A 118 -5.67 20.09 -9.60
CA GLU A 118 -6.80 19.89 -10.52
C GLU A 118 -6.41 20.01 -12.00
N LYS A 119 -5.37 20.77 -12.30
CA LYS A 119 -4.94 21.11 -13.67
C LYS A 119 -3.60 20.51 -14.09
N GLU A 120 -2.85 19.97 -13.12
CA GLU A 120 -1.47 19.54 -13.36
C GLU A 120 -1.25 18.10 -12.89
N SER A 121 -0.48 17.36 -13.67
CA SER A 121 -0.08 15.98 -13.37
C SER A 121 1.38 15.74 -13.76
N VAL A 122 2.04 14.84 -13.05
CA VAL A 122 3.35 14.32 -13.43
C VAL A 122 3.21 13.62 -14.79
N ARG A 123 4.09 13.95 -15.72
CA ARG A 123 4.13 13.28 -17.02
C ARG A 123 4.78 11.91 -16.90
N ILE A 124 3.96 10.88 -16.75
CA ILE A 124 4.44 9.49 -16.70
C ILE A 124 4.90 9.07 -18.09
N LYS A 125 6.11 8.55 -18.19
CA LYS A 125 6.65 8.00 -19.45
C LYS A 125 5.91 6.72 -19.85
N PRO A 126 5.78 6.40 -21.17
CA PRO A 126 5.06 5.19 -21.60
C PRO A 126 5.53 3.90 -20.91
N ARG A 127 6.83 3.73 -20.68
CA ARG A 127 7.42 2.57 -20.01
C ARG A 127 7.08 2.46 -18.52
N GLU A 128 6.61 3.54 -17.91
CA GLU A 128 6.28 3.63 -16.48
C GLU A 128 4.79 3.41 -16.21
N LYS A 129 3.96 3.47 -17.25
CA LYS A 129 2.50 3.32 -17.12
C LYS A 129 2.07 1.91 -16.68
N ALA A 130 2.91 0.90 -16.90
CA ALA A 130 2.64 -0.48 -16.48
C ALA A 130 3.22 -0.83 -15.12
N LYS A 131 3.74 0.16 -14.37
CA LYS A 131 4.26 -0.07 -13.02
C LYS A 131 3.12 -0.01 -12.00
N LEU A 132 3.35 -0.60 -10.82
CA LEU A 132 2.38 -0.75 -9.74
C LEU A 132 2.20 0.50 -8.87
N ASN A 133 2.77 1.60 -9.28
CA ASN A 133 2.66 2.89 -8.61
C ASN A 133 2.08 3.94 -9.54
N TRP A 134 1.71 5.08 -9.01
CA TRP A 134 1.11 6.19 -9.74
C TRP A 134 -0.33 5.91 -10.23
N ASP A 135 -1.06 5.08 -9.52
CA ASP A 135 -2.48 4.81 -9.77
C ASP A 135 -3.33 5.12 -8.52
N ASP A 136 -4.54 4.65 -8.45
CA ASP A 136 -5.47 4.85 -7.35
C ASP A 136 -5.52 3.66 -6.37
N LYS A 137 -4.58 2.71 -6.52
CA LYS A 137 -4.47 1.53 -5.67
C LYS A 137 -3.20 1.57 -4.84
N LEU A 138 -3.27 1.05 -3.63
CA LEU A 138 -2.13 0.60 -2.85
C LEU A 138 -1.93 -0.88 -3.15
N THR A 139 -0.84 -1.23 -3.83
CA THR A 139 -0.53 -2.59 -4.24
C THR A 139 0.65 -3.16 -3.45
N LEU A 140 0.45 -4.32 -2.86
CA LEU A 140 1.47 -5.08 -2.13
C LEU A 140 1.82 -6.35 -2.91
N GLU A 141 3.11 -6.65 -3.03
CA GLU A 141 3.66 -7.88 -3.58
C GLU A 141 4.14 -8.78 -2.45
N PHE A 142 3.76 -10.05 -2.48
CA PHE A 142 4.22 -11.09 -1.58
C PHE A 142 4.99 -12.13 -2.39
N ASN A 143 6.29 -12.27 -2.09
CA ASN A 143 7.23 -13.10 -2.82
C ASN A 143 7.99 -14.02 -1.87
N GLY A 144 8.74 -15.00 -2.38
CA GLY A 144 9.58 -15.90 -1.59
C GLY A 144 9.25 -17.38 -1.79
N ASP A 145 9.64 -18.21 -0.83
CA ASP A 145 9.36 -19.66 -0.87
C ASP A 145 8.07 -19.97 -0.12
N ALA A 146 7.00 -20.23 -0.87
CA ALA A 146 5.63 -20.37 -0.36
C ALA A 146 5.18 -19.14 0.45
N PRO A 147 5.16 -17.93 -0.15
CA PRO A 147 4.81 -16.70 0.54
C PRO A 147 3.40 -16.78 1.14
N GLN A 148 3.22 -16.21 2.32
CA GLN A 148 2.01 -16.38 3.13
C GLN A 148 1.53 -15.03 3.65
N LEU A 149 0.24 -14.76 3.47
CA LEU A 149 -0.46 -13.65 4.06
C LEU A 149 -1.82 -14.16 4.55
N THR A 150 -2.13 -13.93 5.81
CA THR A 150 -3.41 -14.37 6.41
C THR A 150 -4.35 -13.20 6.60
N GLU A 151 -3.83 -12.06 7.05
CA GLU A 151 -4.59 -10.86 7.31
C GLU A 151 -3.79 -9.62 6.90
N LEU A 152 -4.48 -8.64 6.40
CA LEU A 152 -3.95 -7.33 6.04
C LEU A 152 -4.81 -6.25 6.71
N ILE A 153 -4.17 -5.32 7.42
CA ILE A 153 -4.82 -4.15 8.00
C ILE A 153 -4.19 -2.91 7.37
N ILE A 154 -5.01 -1.99 6.90
CA ILE A 154 -4.60 -0.72 6.31
C ILE A 154 -5.29 0.41 7.07
N GLU A 155 -4.51 1.34 7.60
CA GLU A 155 -4.99 2.51 8.33
C GLU A 155 -4.32 3.77 7.78
N ARG A 156 -5.11 4.78 7.46
CA ARG A 156 -4.57 6.09 7.08
C ARG A 156 -3.93 6.76 8.28
N VAL A 157 -2.70 7.27 8.10
CA VAL A 157 -1.95 7.95 9.15
C VAL A 157 -1.53 9.35 8.70
N GLU A 158 -1.66 10.29 9.64
CA GLU A 158 -1.27 11.68 9.44
C GLU A 158 0.07 11.95 10.16
N ASN A 159 0.68 13.10 9.86
CA ASN A 159 1.90 13.59 10.54
C ASN A 159 3.11 12.65 10.44
N VAL A 160 3.22 11.91 9.34
CA VAL A 160 4.38 11.07 9.06
C VAL A 160 5.47 11.90 8.38
N PRO A 161 6.72 11.88 8.88
CA PRO A 161 7.83 12.52 8.19
C PRO A 161 8.01 11.96 6.77
N THR A 162 8.04 12.85 5.79
CA THR A 162 8.22 12.47 4.38
C THR A 162 9.57 12.97 3.88
N ILE A 163 10.39 12.07 3.36
CA ILE A 163 11.68 12.37 2.75
C ILE A 163 11.55 12.23 1.24
N PHE A 164 11.82 13.29 0.51
CA PHE A 164 11.87 13.29 -0.94
C PHE A 164 13.29 13.07 -1.43
N LEU A 165 13.52 11.96 -2.13
CA LEU A 165 14.79 11.68 -2.80
C LEU A 165 14.69 12.16 -4.25
N CYS A 166 15.48 13.19 -4.58
CA CYS A 166 15.54 13.75 -5.92
C CYS A 166 16.87 13.37 -6.58
N GLY A 167 16.79 12.81 -7.79
CA GLY A 167 17.98 12.43 -8.55
C GLY A 167 17.64 11.88 -9.92
N ASN A 168 18.63 11.27 -10.55
CA ASN A 168 18.49 10.58 -11.84
C ASN A 168 18.17 9.08 -11.63
N SER A 169 18.44 8.26 -12.64
CA SER A 169 18.21 6.80 -12.60
C SER A 169 18.96 6.04 -11.49
N THR A 170 19.92 6.67 -10.84
CA THR A 170 20.68 6.04 -9.74
C THR A 170 19.93 6.05 -8.39
N VAL A 171 18.89 6.86 -8.27
CA VAL A 171 18.06 6.97 -7.04
C VAL A 171 16.62 6.51 -7.23
N VAL A 172 16.29 5.98 -8.42
CA VAL A 172 14.95 5.47 -8.71
C VAL A 172 14.95 3.95 -8.84
N ASP A 173 13.89 3.38 -8.38
CA ASP A 173 13.64 1.96 -8.42
C ASP A 173 13.21 1.53 -9.83
N GLN A 174 14.17 1.12 -10.65
CA GLN A 174 13.98 0.69 -12.04
C GLN A 174 14.48 -0.73 -12.26
N ASP A 175 13.96 -1.40 -13.30
CA ASP A 175 14.29 -2.79 -13.65
C ASP A 175 15.78 -3.06 -13.88
N LEU A 176 16.54 -2.05 -14.27
CA LEU A 176 17.97 -2.13 -14.55
C LEU A 176 18.75 -1.03 -13.78
N SER A 177 18.23 -0.58 -12.66
CA SER A 177 18.92 0.43 -11.85
C SER A 177 20.08 -0.21 -11.09
N LEU A 178 21.15 0.58 -10.90
CA LEU A 178 22.34 0.15 -10.14
C LEU A 178 22.03 -0.19 -8.68
N ILE A 179 20.93 0.31 -8.13
CA ILE A 179 20.44 -0.02 -6.79
C ILE A 179 20.12 -1.52 -6.66
N HIS A 180 19.64 -2.15 -7.73
CA HIS A 180 19.40 -3.60 -7.74
C HIS A 180 20.68 -4.43 -7.88
N ILE A 181 21.79 -3.82 -8.30
CA ILE A 181 23.09 -4.47 -8.43
C ILE A 181 23.88 -4.42 -7.12
N SER A 182 23.53 -3.47 -6.25
CA SER A 182 24.23 -3.22 -4.99
C SER A 182 23.50 -3.69 -3.73
N GLU A 183 22.44 -4.48 -3.86
CA GLU A 183 21.89 -5.18 -2.70
C GLU A 183 22.99 -6.10 -2.13
N PRO A 184 23.37 -5.94 -0.86
CA PRO A 184 24.33 -6.84 -0.25
C PRO A 184 23.75 -8.26 -0.25
N THR A 185 24.48 -9.17 -0.87
CA THR A 185 24.22 -10.61 -0.84
C THR A 185 24.38 -11.16 0.58
#